data_bbd4aff7a94756f345c9d20c6db245ed
#
_entry.id   bbd4aff7a94756f345c9d20c6db245ed
#
_cell.length_a   1.000
_cell.length_b   1.000
_cell.length_c   1.000
_cell.angle_alpha   90.00
_cell.angle_beta   90.00
_cell.angle_gamma   90.00
#
_symmetry.space_group_name_H-M   'P 1'
#
loop_
_entity.id
_entity.type
_entity.pdbx_description
1 polymer ?
#
loop_
_entity_poly.entity_id
_entity_poly.type
_entity_poly.pdbx_seq_one_letter_code
_entity_poly.pdbx_strand_id
1 'polypeptide(L)'
;MDYNKKKHFELLTYSQQLESERKNLYDESEKDFFALRSYSVILIDHLHWENRGHYFTLIEGFLNGPIDFLPLRKKHRAINNAEEMLSAELILLEPNPKSEGFGDLIDDVISVFDEYCAKVGDEDELSDLDVKNIVEEIFKEMKDQFPLI
;
A
#
# COMPACT_ATOMS: atom_id res chain seq x y z
N MET A 1 -4.11 -8.12 13.95
CA MET A 1 -4.54 -7.04 14.88
C MET A 1 -5.83 -6.44 14.36
N ASP A 2 -6.84 -6.37 15.21
CA ASP A 2 -8.11 -5.76 14.82
C ASP A 2 -8.03 -4.24 14.90
N TYR A 3 -8.62 -3.57 13.92
CA TYR A 3 -8.62 -2.12 13.89
C TYR A 3 -9.56 -1.55 14.95
N ASN A 4 -9.05 -0.61 15.74
CA ASN A 4 -9.83 0.08 16.79
C ASN A 4 -9.75 1.59 16.57
N LYS A 5 -10.87 2.16 16.11
CA LYS A 5 -10.97 3.60 15.79
C LYS A 5 -10.64 4.50 16.96
N LYS A 6 -11.16 4.18 18.14
CA LYS A 6 -10.95 4.98 19.34
C LYS A 6 -9.46 5.02 19.72
N LYS A 7 -8.82 3.85 19.74
CA LYS A 7 -7.40 3.74 20.07
C LYS A 7 -6.54 4.43 19.01
N HIS A 8 -6.87 4.29 17.73
CA HIS A 8 -6.18 4.97 16.66
C HIS A 8 -6.24 6.49 16.83
N PHE A 9 -7.43 7.02 17.12
CA PHE A 9 -7.62 8.46 17.36
C PHE A 9 -6.79 8.93 18.57
N GLU A 10 -6.80 8.18 19.66
CA GLU A 10 -5.99 8.49 20.86
C GLU A 10 -4.50 8.55 20.55
N LEU A 11 -4.00 7.58 19.77
CA LEU A 11 -2.59 7.52 19.38
C LEU A 11 -2.20 8.66 18.44
N LEU A 12 -3.07 9.01 17.48
CA LEU A 12 -2.84 10.16 16.60
C LEU A 12 -2.78 11.47 17.38
N THR A 13 -3.72 11.66 18.32
CA THR A 13 -3.77 12.85 19.14
C THR A 13 -2.51 12.96 20.00
N TYR A 14 -2.09 11.86 20.61
CA TYR A 14 -0.87 11.81 21.40
C TYR A 14 0.37 12.12 20.56
N SER A 15 0.48 11.51 19.37
CA SER A 15 1.59 11.77 18.45
C SER A 15 1.66 13.23 18.03
N GLN A 16 0.51 13.85 17.71
CA GLN A 16 0.44 15.27 17.35
C GLN A 16 0.83 16.18 18.51
N GLN A 17 0.43 15.82 19.73
CA GLN A 17 0.82 16.56 20.92
C GLN A 17 2.34 16.52 21.13
N LEU A 18 2.96 15.35 20.97
CA LEU A 18 4.41 15.21 21.10
C LEU A 18 5.16 16.02 20.04
N GLU A 19 4.67 16.02 18.79
CA GLU A 19 5.25 16.83 17.72
C GLU A 19 5.22 18.33 18.06
N SER A 20 4.13 18.81 18.67
CA SER A 20 4.02 20.20 19.12
C SER A 20 5.04 20.54 20.20
N GLU A 21 5.48 19.56 20.96
CA GLU A 21 6.51 19.68 22.01
C GLU A 21 7.92 19.37 21.48
N ARG A 22 8.07 19.19 20.15
CA ARG A 22 9.32 18.79 19.48
C ARG A 22 9.85 17.43 19.94
N LYS A 23 8.92 16.52 20.25
CA LYS A 23 9.20 15.13 20.61
C LYS A 23 8.64 14.21 19.55
N ASN A 24 9.03 12.94 19.53
CA ASN A 24 8.46 11.94 18.65
C ASN A 24 7.94 10.74 19.43
N LEU A 25 6.94 10.08 18.85
CA LEU A 25 6.26 8.97 19.50
C LEU A 25 7.19 7.76 19.72
N TYR A 26 8.09 7.49 18.77
CA TYR A 26 9.02 6.37 18.87
C TYR A 26 9.89 6.45 20.11
N ASP A 27 10.45 7.62 20.39
CA ASP A 27 11.31 7.83 21.56
C ASP A 27 10.54 7.77 22.89
N GLU A 28 9.29 8.24 22.90
CA GLU A 28 8.47 8.26 24.11
C GLU A 28 7.83 6.89 24.38
N SER A 29 7.41 6.16 23.35
CA SER A 29 6.78 4.85 23.49
C SER A 29 6.87 4.05 22.18
N GLU A 30 7.84 3.15 22.07
CA GLU A 30 7.94 2.25 20.91
C GLU A 30 6.65 1.46 20.70
N LYS A 31 6.04 0.99 21.78
CA LYS A 31 4.78 0.22 21.70
C LYS A 31 3.68 1.02 21.02
N ASP A 32 3.50 2.28 21.40
CA ASP A 32 2.48 3.15 20.81
C ASP A 32 2.82 3.52 19.38
N PHE A 33 4.10 3.73 19.06
CA PHE A 33 4.55 3.97 17.70
C PHE A 33 4.20 2.82 16.78
N PHE A 34 4.51 1.58 17.17
CA PHE A 34 4.19 0.41 16.35
C PHE A 34 2.70 0.14 16.25
N ALA A 35 1.94 0.41 17.33
CA ALA A 35 0.49 0.32 17.28
C ALA A 35 -0.12 1.31 16.29
N LEU A 36 0.32 2.57 16.33
CA LEU A 36 -0.14 3.60 15.40
C LEU A 36 0.21 3.22 13.96
N ARG A 37 1.44 2.77 13.72
CA ARG A 37 1.87 2.33 12.39
C ARG A 37 1.01 1.16 11.88
N SER A 38 0.70 0.19 12.73
CA SER A 38 -0.14 -0.95 12.35
C SER A 38 -1.54 -0.52 11.95
N TYR A 39 -2.15 0.41 12.68
CA TYR A 39 -3.44 0.96 12.32
C TYR A 39 -3.38 1.73 11.00
N SER A 40 -2.32 2.50 10.77
CA SER A 40 -2.11 3.22 9.52
C SER A 40 -2.02 2.27 8.33
N VAL A 41 -1.28 1.17 8.46
CA VAL A 41 -1.17 0.15 7.41
C VAL A 41 -2.54 -0.46 7.09
N ILE A 42 -3.34 -0.75 8.10
CA ILE A 42 -4.70 -1.29 7.91
C ILE A 42 -5.56 -0.33 7.07
N LEU A 43 -5.49 0.97 7.36
CA LEU A 43 -6.24 1.97 6.58
C LEU A 43 -5.69 2.15 5.18
N ILE A 44 -4.37 2.10 5.00
CA ILE A 44 -3.73 2.17 3.69
C ILE A 44 -4.16 0.97 2.83
N ASP A 45 -4.14 -0.22 3.38
CA ASP A 45 -4.64 -1.43 2.68
C ASP A 45 -6.10 -1.27 2.28
N HIS A 46 -6.92 -0.70 3.16
CA HIS A 46 -8.30 -0.40 2.84
C HIS A 46 -8.44 0.60 1.68
N LEU A 47 -7.61 1.62 1.63
CA LEU A 47 -7.59 2.58 0.52
C LEU A 47 -7.18 1.91 -0.80
N HIS A 48 -6.23 1.01 -0.78
CA HIS A 48 -5.89 0.19 -1.95
C HIS A 48 -7.09 -0.64 -2.38
N TRP A 49 -7.78 -1.26 -1.44
CA TRP A 49 -9.01 -2.03 -1.71
C TRP A 49 -10.09 -1.17 -2.35
N GLU A 50 -10.35 0.02 -1.82
CA GLU A 50 -11.33 0.95 -2.40
C GLU A 50 -10.99 1.36 -3.84
N ASN A 51 -9.70 1.33 -4.18
CA ASN A 51 -9.19 1.66 -5.52
C ASN A 51 -8.94 0.44 -6.40
N ARG A 52 -9.41 -0.75 -6.02
CA ARG A 52 -9.08 -2.00 -6.72
C ARG A 52 -9.45 -2.00 -8.20
N GLY A 53 -10.59 -1.39 -8.56
CA GLY A 53 -10.99 -1.27 -9.97
C GLY A 53 -10.00 -0.46 -10.80
N HIS A 54 -9.49 0.62 -10.24
CA HIS A 54 -8.46 1.43 -10.89
C HIS A 54 -7.15 0.65 -11.03
N TYR A 55 -6.75 -0.10 -10.01
CA TYR A 55 -5.57 -0.96 -10.09
C TYR A 55 -5.71 -2.02 -11.17
N PHE A 56 -6.86 -2.66 -11.28
CA PHE A 56 -7.09 -3.64 -12.36
C PHE A 56 -6.92 -3.01 -13.74
N THR A 57 -7.46 -1.81 -13.95
CA THR A 57 -7.29 -1.08 -15.21
C THR A 57 -5.83 -0.75 -15.49
N LEU A 58 -5.10 -0.28 -14.48
CA LEU A 58 -3.69 0.08 -14.62
C LEU A 58 -2.81 -1.14 -14.92
N ILE A 59 -3.07 -2.27 -14.26
CA ILE A 59 -2.31 -3.51 -14.46
C ILE A 59 -2.60 -4.08 -15.85
N GLU A 60 -3.86 -4.10 -16.27
CA GLU A 60 -4.20 -4.51 -17.64
C GLU A 60 -3.51 -3.66 -18.70
N GLY A 61 -3.49 -2.34 -18.51
CA GLY A 61 -2.78 -1.42 -19.39
C GLY A 61 -1.28 -1.72 -19.45
N PHE A 62 -0.68 -2.01 -18.31
CA PHE A 62 0.72 -2.41 -18.23
C PHE A 62 0.99 -3.73 -18.97
N LEU A 63 0.13 -4.73 -18.81
CA LEU A 63 0.30 -6.04 -19.43
C LEU A 63 0.08 -6.02 -20.95
N ASN A 64 -0.80 -5.14 -21.43
CA ASN A 64 -1.19 -5.07 -22.85
C ASN A 64 -0.44 -4.00 -23.66
N GLY A 65 0.41 -3.20 -23.01
CA GLY A 65 1.14 -2.10 -23.62
C GLY A 65 2.66 -2.21 -23.48
N PRO A 66 3.38 -1.16 -23.85
CA PRO A 66 4.81 -1.08 -23.55
C PRO A 66 5.01 -1.03 -22.03
N ILE A 67 6.19 -1.45 -21.57
CA ILE A 67 6.50 -1.45 -20.15
C ILE A 67 6.58 0.00 -19.64
N ASP A 68 5.64 0.36 -18.78
CA ASP A 68 5.59 1.64 -18.10
C ASP A 68 5.00 1.45 -16.70
N PHE A 69 5.85 1.56 -15.69
CA PHE A 69 5.47 1.39 -14.28
C PHE A 69 4.92 2.67 -13.64
N LEU A 70 5.09 3.80 -14.32
CA LEU A 70 4.80 5.10 -13.72
C LEU A 70 3.35 5.27 -13.26
N PRO A 71 2.33 4.86 -14.04
CA PRO A 71 0.94 4.99 -13.59
C PRO A 71 0.64 4.22 -12.30
N LEU A 72 1.13 2.98 -12.20
CA LEU A 72 0.97 2.16 -11.00
C LEU A 72 1.73 2.73 -9.81
N ARG A 73 2.98 3.16 -10.02
CA ARG A 73 3.80 3.77 -8.96
C ARG A 73 3.17 5.06 -8.44
N LYS A 74 2.62 5.89 -9.31
CA LYS A 74 1.96 7.13 -8.89
C LYS A 74 0.75 6.83 -8.02
N LYS A 75 -0.08 5.86 -8.41
CA LYS A 75 -1.27 5.49 -7.64
C LYS A 75 -0.89 4.93 -6.28
N HIS A 76 0.04 4.00 -6.24
CA HIS A 76 0.52 3.40 -5.01
C HIS A 76 1.12 4.44 -4.07
N ARG A 77 1.97 5.32 -4.60
CA ARG A 77 2.62 6.37 -3.82
C ARG A 77 1.61 7.37 -3.26
N ALA A 78 0.61 7.77 -4.06
CA ALA A 78 -0.42 8.70 -3.62
C ALA A 78 -1.20 8.14 -2.42
N ILE A 79 -1.53 6.84 -2.45
CA ILE A 79 -2.23 6.20 -1.34
C ILE A 79 -1.31 6.05 -0.12
N ASN A 80 -0.08 5.61 -0.32
CA ASN A 80 0.85 5.43 0.80
C ASN A 80 1.25 6.77 1.45
N ASN A 81 1.35 7.84 0.67
CA ASN A 81 1.62 9.17 1.21
C ASN A 81 0.42 9.75 1.98
N ALA A 82 -0.77 9.19 1.82
CA ALA A 82 -1.91 9.54 2.66
C ALA A 82 -1.64 9.24 4.13
N GLU A 83 -0.64 8.40 4.44
CA GLU A 83 -0.18 8.16 5.80
C GLU A 83 0.23 9.46 6.51
N GLU A 84 0.88 10.37 5.79
CA GLU A 84 1.27 11.68 6.34
C GLU A 84 0.06 12.61 6.52
N MET A 85 -1.05 12.30 5.84
CA MET A 85 -2.29 13.06 5.90
C MET A 85 -3.37 12.33 6.69
N LEU A 86 -2.99 11.36 7.55
CA LEU A 86 -3.94 10.66 8.41
C LEU A 86 -4.71 11.67 9.24
N SER A 87 -5.80 12.13 8.65
CA SER A 87 -6.75 13.05 9.27
C SER A 87 -7.82 12.25 10.00
N ALA A 88 -8.59 12.93 10.85
CA ALA A 88 -9.75 12.33 11.48
C ALA A 88 -10.73 11.70 10.47
N GLU A 89 -10.72 12.15 9.22
CA GLU A 89 -11.58 11.62 8.15
C GLU A 89 -11.23 10.16 7.81
N LEU A 90 -9.94 9.81 7.76
CA LEU A 90 -9.53 8.43 7.47
C LEU A 90 -9.92 7.47 8.59
N ILE A 91 -9.96 7.95 9.84
CA ILE A 91 -10.35 7.14 10.99
C ILE A 91 -11.83 6.74 10.91
N LEU A 92 -12.63 7.47 10.14
CA LEU A 92 -14.05 7.15 9.94
C LEU A 92 -14.26 5.97 8.97
N LEU A 93 -13.22 5.56 8.23
CA LEU A 93 -13.31 4.42 7.32
C LEU A 93 -13.47 3.12 8.09
N GLU A 94 -14.24 2.21 7.52
CA GLU A 94 -14.38 0.85 8.05
C GLU A 94 -13.56 -0.10 7.17
N PRO A 95 -12.42 -0.62 7.67
CA PRO A 95 -11.58 -1.50 6.88
C PRO A 95 -12.32 -2.77 6.44
N ASN A 96 -12.18 -3.13 5.15
CA ASN A 96 -12.73 -4.36 4.65
C ASN A 96 -11.81 -5.52 5.06
N PRO A 97 -12.35 -6.67 5.52
CA PRO A 97 -11.52 -7.83 5.89
C PRO A 97 -10.63 -8.37 4.77
N LYS A 98 -10.97 -8.09 3.50
CA LYS A 98 -10.19 -8.52 2.33
C LYS A 98 -9.06 -7.55 1.97
N SER A 99 -9.01 -6.38 2.60
CA SER A 99 -8.07 -5.32 2.21
C SER A 99 -6.62 -5.70 2.45
N GLU A 100 -6.32 -6.42 3.51
CA GLU A 100 -4.94 -6.87 3.82
C GLU A 100 -4.39 -7.76 2.70
N GLY A 101 -5.14 -8.79 2.31
CA GLY A 101 -4.71 -9.68 1.24
C GLY A 101 -4.59 -8.99 -0.11
N PHE A 102 -5.50 -8.08 -0.43
CA PHE A 102 -5.40 -7.28 -1.65
C PHE A 102 -4.20 -6.34 -1.62
N GLY A 103 -3.97 -5.65 -0.50
CA GLY A 103 -2.82 -4.77 -0.31
C GLY A 103 -1.49 -5.51 -0.46
N ASP A 104 -1.40 -6.73 0.08
CA ASP A 104 -0.21 -7.57 -0.06
C ASP A 104 0.10 -7.87 -1.54
N LEU A 105 -0.91 -8.16 -2.36
CA LEU A 105 -0.72 -8.41 -3.79
C LEU A 105 -0.29 -7.14 -4.54
N ILE A 106 -0.83 -5.98 -4.18
CA ILE A 106 -0.37 -4.70 -4.74
C ILE A 106 1.09 -4.45 -4.38
N ASP A 107 1.48 -4.69 -3.14
CA ASP A 107 2.88 -4.54 -2.70
C ASP A 107 3.80 -5.50 -3.46
N ASP A 108 3.34 -6.72 -3.74
CA ASP A 108 4.10 -7.69 -4.54
C ASP A 108 4.36 -7.16 -5.96
N VAL A 109 3.36 -6.57 -6.61
CA VAL A 109 3.52 -5.95 -7.93
C VAL A 109 4.54 -4.82 -7.88
N ILE A 110 4.45 -3.94 -6.88
CA ILE A 110 5.40 -2.82 -6.73
C ILE A 110 6.81 -3.33 -6.46
N SER A 111 6.96 -4.39 -5.68
CA SER A 111 8.27 -5.01 -5.40
C SER A 111 8.93 -5.55 -6.67
N VAL A 112 8.15 -6.13 -7.58
CA VAL A 112 8.66 -6.59 -8.89
C VAL A 112 9.22 -5.40 -9.69
N PHE A 113 8.52 -4.27 -9.71
CA PHE A 113 8.99 -3.07 -10.39
C PHE A 113 10.27 -2.53 -9.78
N ASP A 114 10.37 -2.49 -8.45
CA ASP A 114 11.56 -2.02 -7.75
C ASP A 114 12.76 -2.93 -8.01
N GLU A 115 12.54 -4.24 -8.02
CA GLU A 115 13.58 -5.21 -8.35
C GLU A 115 14.06 -5.06 -9.79
N TYR A 116 13.15 -4.89 -10.74
CA TYR A 116 13.48 -4.64 -12.15
C TYR A 116 14.32 -3.38 -12.30
N CYS A 117 13.93 -2.27 -11.68
CA CYS A 117 14.68 -1.02 -11.76
C CYS A 117 16.06 -1.10 -11.10
N ALA A 118 16.19 -1.86 -10.00
CA ALA A 118 17.46 -2.04 -9.30
C ALA A 118 18.46 -2.88 -10.11
N LYS A 119 17.98 -3.74 -11.01
CA LYS A 119 18.81 -4.65 -11.81
C LYS A 119 19.10 -4.14 -13.22
N VAL A 120 18.64 -2.95 -13.58
CA VAL A 120 18.91 -2.36 -14.91
C VAL A 120 20.42 -2.25 -15.11
N GLY A 121 20.95 -2.92 -16.14
CA GLY A 121 22.38 -2.95 -16.46
C GLY A 121 23.17 -4.07 -15.79
N ASP A 122 22.54 -4.96 -15.04
CA ASP A 122 23.16 -6.13 -14.44
C ASP A 122 23.00 -7.36 -15.36
N GLU A 123 23.95 -8.31 -15.31
CA GLU A 123 23.90 -9.55 -16.11
C GLU A 123 22.72 -10.45 -15.74
N ASP A 124 22.25 -10.37 -14.49
CA ASP A 124 21.08 -11.11 -13.97
C ASP A 124 19.77 -10.33 -14.09
N GLU A 125 19.73 -9.37 -15.02
CA GLU A 125 18.58 -8.51 -15.24
C GLU A 125 17.33 -9.32 -15.63
N LEU A 126 16.19 -9.03 -14.96
CA LEU A 126 14.91 -9.55 -15.40
C LEU A 126 14.57 -8.95 -16.75
N SER A 127 14.24 -9.80 -17.74
CA SER A 127 13.76 -9.32 -19.03
C SER A 127 12.37 -8.68 -18.89
N ASP A 128 12.00 -7.84 -19.87
CA ASP A 128 10.67 -7.25 -19.95
C ASP A 128 9.59 -8.34 -19.94
N LEU A 129 9.85 -9.45 -20.62
CA LEU A 129 8.94 -10.59 -20.66
C LEU A 129 8.79 -11.25 -19.28
N ASP A 130 9.89 -11.41 -18.55
CA ASP A 130 9.88 -11.99 -17.20
C ASP A 130 9.04 -11.13 -16.25
N VAL A 131 9.23 -9.81 -16.29
CA VAL A 131 8.44 -8.88 -15.46
C VAL A 131 6.95 -9.00 -15.80
N LYS A 132 6.60 -9.00 -17.07
CA LYS A 132 5.20 -9.15 -17.48
C LYS A 132 4.59 -10.48 -17.04
N ASN A 133 5.36 -11.57 -17.15
CA ASN A 133 4.89 -12.89 -16.72
C ASN A 133 4.64 -12.95 -15.22
N ILE A 134 5.55 -12.37 -14.40
CA ILE A 134 5.38 -12.33 -12.95
C ILE A 134 4.16 -11.49 -12.57
N VAL A 135 4.02 -10.31 -13.16
CA VAL A 135 2.88 -9.42 -12.88
C VAL A 135 1.57 -10.07 -13.34
N GLU A 136 1.57 -10.78 -14.47
CA GLU A 136 0.39 -11.50 -14.97
C GLU A 136 -0.07 -12.57 -13.98
N GLU A 137 0.86 -13.32 -13.39
CA GLU A 137 0.53 -14.33 -12.38
C GLU A 137 -0.06 -13.70 -11.11
N ILE A 138 0.52 -12.60 -10.65
CA ILE A 138 -0.02 -11.85 -9.50
C ILE A 138 -1.41 -11.32 -9.83
N PHE A 139 -1.59 -10.77 -11.01
CA PHE A 139 -2.89 -10.25 -11.46
C PHE A 139 -3.96 -11.32 -11.55
N LYS A 140 -3.59 -12.50 -12.02
CA LYS A 140 -4.49 -13.66 -12.05
C LYS A 140 -4.95 -14.02 -10.63
N GLU A 141 -4.04 -14.05 -9.67
CA GLU A 141 -4.36 -14.30 -8.27
C GLU A 141 -5.28 -13.20 -7.71
N MET A 142 -5.02 -11.94 -8.04
CA MET A 142 -5.89 -10.83 -7.65
C MET A 142 -7.32 -11.01 -8.18
N LYS A 143 -7.47 -11.39 -9.44
CA LYS A 143 -8.78 -11.61 -10.06
C LYS A 143 -9.50 -12.82 -9.46
N ASP A 144 -8.77 -13.87 -9.12
CA ASP A 144 -9.34 -15.09 -8.55
C ASP A 144 -9.78 -14.88 -7.10
N GLN A 145 -8.97 -14.19 -6.30
CA GLN A 145 -9.26 -13.98 -4.88
C GLN A 145 -10.14 -12.75 -4.60
N PHE A 146 -10.03 -11.71 -5.43
CA PHE A 146 -10.69 -10.43 -5.19
C PHE A 146 -11.40 -9.93 -6.46
N PRO A 147 -12.36 -10.69 -7.01
CA PRO A 147 -13.07 -10.26 -8.22
C PRO A 147 -13.82 -8.94 -7.99
N LEU A 148 -13.93 -8.13 -9.05
CA LEU A 148 -14.62 -6.85 -8.99
C LEU A 148 -16.15 -6.98 -8.85
N ILE A 149 -16.69 -8.16 -9.14
CA ILE A 149 -18.13 -8.45 -9.10
C ILE A 149 -18.41 -9.44 -7.98
#